data_0d7b5a6909b4552b78a5b8a1067fa834
#
_entry.id   0d7b5a6909b4552b78a5b8a1067fa834
#
_cell.length_a   1.000
_cell.length_b   1.000
_cell.length_c   1.000
_cell.angle_alpha   90.00
_cell.angle_beta   90.00
_cell.angle_gamma   90.00
#
_symmetry.space_group_name_H-M   'P 1'
#
loop_
_entity.id
_entity.type
_entity.pdbx_description
1 polymer ?
#
loop_
_entity_poly.entity_id
_entity_poly.type
_entity_poly.pdbx_seq_one_letter_code
_entity_poly.pdbx_strand_id
1 'polypeptide(L)'
;MVKTTTMKNIFTVILFLTQVTCFSQINTFYVKPIQTDINYSAVQDSNLVVSNTTTSIVKLFLFIGGTNSNTKSYQTISNFAGNLGYDVINLSYPNTVAAASLGSSPDSMAFNKYRQEVCYGTPLSIEVAVDTLNSIYTRTVKLLNYLNITYPTQNWNQYLINATTLDWSKIAVGGHSQGGGHACYFAKFNDVERVLMFSSPNDYSNFFSNSANWLRTSGITAMSKHFAYLNLLDEIVPFNKQLTNIKGLGIYPLYDTTYVDISSSPYSNSHCLYTAQTPGLAILYHNSTMKLSSINKSVWTYMLTSNITTNINEIKISSEFSIYPNPTNSIININSEYNLLGKTYIVQNVAGQTVLTGKSSNNNFFRIDFSLLENGIYFVSIDKNTFKVIKQ
;
A
#
# COMPACT_ATOMS: atom_id res chain seq x y z
N MET A 1 17.07 -87.91 -15.25
CA MET A 1 16.13 -86.81 -15.08
C MET A 1 16.88 -85.63 -14.47
N VAL A 2 17.24 -84.70 -15.31
CA VAL A 2 17.98 -83.48 -14.86
C VAL A 2 16.97 -82.32 -14.79
N LYS A 3 16.73 -81.77 -13.62
CA LYS A 3 15.87 -80.62 -13.44
C LYS A 3 16.68 -79.30 -13.72
N THR A 4 16.33 -78.67 -14.81
CA THR A 4 16.82 -77.33 -15.14
C THR A 4 16.06 -76.26 -14.36
N THR A 5 16.73 -75.56 -13.49
CA THR A 5 16.17 -74.40 -12.73
C THR A 5 16.45 -73.12 -13.53
N THR A 6 15.38 -72.51 -14.04
CA THR A 6 15.45 -71.22 -14.75
C THR A 6 15.51 -70.08 -13.74
N MET A 7 16.63 -69.36 -13.64
CA MET A 7 16.76 -68.08 -12.89
C MET A 7 16.09 -66.97 -13.69
N LYS A 8 15.05 -66.34 -13.13
CA LYS A 8 14.48 -65.10 -13.62
C LYS A 8 15.26 -63.91 -13.07
N ASN A 9 16.00 -63.24 -13.93
CA ASN A 9 16.65 -61.98 -13.59
C ASN A 9 15.58 -60.85 -13.51
N ILE A 10 15.32 -60.34 -12.32
CA ILE A 10 14.50 -59.15 -12.10
C ILE A 10 15.43 -57.94 -12.23
N PHE A 11 15.32 -57.19 -13.33
CA PHE A 11 15.97 -55.87 -13.48
C PHE A 11 15.12 -54.84 -12.74
N THR A 12 15.59 -54.39 -11.59
CA THR A 12 14.98 -53.25 -10.90
C THR A 12 15.53 -51.97 -11.51
N VAL A 13 14.73 -51.27 -12.30
CA VAL A 13 15.05 -49.92 -12.81
C VAL A 13 14.81 -48.92 -11.69
N ILE A 14 15.87 -48.43 -11.08
CA ILE A 14 15.81 -47.30 -10.12
C ILE A 14 15.72 -46.02 -10.92
N LEU A 15 14.52 -45.42 -10.97
CA LEU A 15 14.30 -44.11 -11.56
C LEU A 15 14.78 -43.02 -10.58
N PHE A 16 15.97 -42.45 -10.80
CA PHE A 16 16.43 -41.28 -10.09
C PHE A 16 15.63 -40.05 -10.57
N LEU A 17 14.61 -39.67 -9.81
CA LEU A 17 13.96 -38.37 -9.94
C LEU A 17 14.93 -37.31 -9.40
N THR A 18 15.74 -36.71 -10.27
CA THR A 18 16.45 -35.50 -9.97
C THR A 18 15.42 -34.39 -9.84
N GLN A 19 15.13 -33.96 -8.63
CA GLN A 19 14.42 -32.70 -8.41
C GLN A 19 15.31 -31.59 -8.92
N VAL A 20 15.02 -31.06 -10.10
CA VAL A 20 15.60 -29.81 -10.58
C VAL A 20 14.97 -28.72 -9.73
N THR A 21 15.64 -28.29 -8.67
CA THR A 21 15.32 -27.06 -7.98
C THR A 21 15.59 -25.91 -8.94
N CYS A 22 14.56 -25.44 -9.60
CA CYS A 22 14.64 -24.25 -10.43
C CYS A 22 14.79 -23.05 -9.49
N PHE A 23 16.04 -22.64 -9.24
CA PHE A 23 16.28 -21.36 -8.58
C PHE A 23 15.85 -20.25 -9.55
N SER A 24 15.02 -19.34 -9.07
CA SER A 24 14.70 -18.11 -9.80
C SER A 24 16.01 -17.39 -10.15
N GLN A 25 16.36 -17.34 -11.43
CA GLN A 25 17.55 -16.66 -11.89
C GLN A 25 17.20 -15.20 -12.14
N ILE A 26 17.55 -14.35 -11.18
CA ILE A 26 17.45 -12.90 -11.33
C ILE A 26 18.71 -12.36 -12.02
N ASN A 27 18.53 -11.39 -12.90
CA ASN A 27 19.59 -10.60 -13.48
C ASN A 27 19.50 -9.16 -12.96
N THR A 28 20.55 -8.68 -12.27
CA THR A 28 20.59 -7.33 -11.67
C THR A 28 21.60 -6.48 -12.43
N PHE A 29 21.16 -5.34 -12.94
CA PHE A 29 22.00 -4.42 -13.69
C PHE A 29 21.58 -2.95 -13.48
N TYR A 30 22.40 -2.03 -13.98
CA TYR A 30 22.21 -0.60 -13.80
C TYR A 30 22.04 0.11 -15.13
N VAL A 31 21.12 1.08 -15.19
CA VAL A 31 20.84 1.91 -16.36
C VAL A 31 20.92 3.39 -15.96
N LYS A 32 21.82 4.16 -16.58
CA LYS A 32 21.90 5.60 -16.34
C LYS A 32 20.69 6.32 -16.97
N PRO A 33 20.12 7.34 -16.32
CA PRO A 33 19.02 8.11 -16.89
C PRO A 33 19.29 8.60 -18.32
N ILE A 34 20.49 9.13 -18.59
CA ILE A 34 20.87 9.64 -19.91
C ILE A 34 20.84 8.57 -21.04
N GLN A 35 20.88 7.27 -20.70
CA GLN A 35 20.70 6.19 -21.67
C GLN A 35 19.23 6.03 -22.08
N THR A 36 18.30 6.45 -21.24
CA THR A 36 16.85 6.35 -21.49
C THR A 36 16.30 7.58 -22.23
N ASP A 37 16.93 8.74 -22.03
CA ASP A 37 16.68 9.97 -22.77
C ASP A 37 17.88 10.90 -22.69
N ILE A 38 18.41 11.34 -23.84
CA ILE A 38 19.59 12.21 -23.96
C ILE A 38 19.39 13.59 -23.28
N ASN A 39 18.15 14.00 -23.07
CA ASN A 39 17.82 15.28 -22.45
C ASN A 39 17.93 15.27 -20.91
N TYR A 40 18.18 14.11 -20.29
CA TYR A 40 18.41 14.07 -18.85
C TYR A 40 19.76 14.69 -18.49
N SER A 41 19.71 15.87 -17.88
CA SER A 41 20.87 16.60 -17.34
C SER A 41 20.97 16.54 -15.81
N ALA A 42 19.83 16.40 -15.13
CA ALA A 42 19.76 16.33 -13.68
C ALA A 42 19.71 14.86 -13.20
N VAL A 43 20.26 14.60 -12.02
CA VAL A 43 20.22 13.30 -11.31
C VAL A 43 20.65 12.15 -12.20
N GLN A 44 21.97 11.95 -12.26
CA GLN A 44 22.60 10.92 -13.10
C GLN A 44 22.95 9.63 -12.32
N ASP A 45 22.45 9.48 -11.09
CA ASP A 45 22.55 8.19 -10.39
C ASP A 45 21.80 7.11 -11.18
N SER A 46 22.37 5.91 -11.23
CA SER A 46 21.82 4.86 -12.07
C SER A 46 20.53 4.28 -11.49
N ASN A 47 19.55 4.00 -12.33
CA ASN A 47 18.44 3.13 -11.99
C ASN A 47 18.98 1.71 -11.76
N LEU A 48 18.50 1.01 -10.75
CA LEU A 48 18.76 -0.40 -10.55
C LEU A 48 17.59 -1.20 -11.11
N VAL A 49 17.88 -2.16 -11.96
CA VAL A 49 16.89 -3.03 -12.61
C VAL A 49 17.17 -4.47 -12.21
N VAL A 50 16.12 -5.19 -11.84
CA VAL A 50 16.17 -6.64 -11.63
C VAL A 50 15.17 -7.28 -12.58
N SER A 51 15.64 -8.15 -13.46
CA SER A 51 14.82 -8.94 -14.36
C SER A 51 14.72 -10.36 -13.85
N ASN A 52 13.50 -10.88 -13.75
CA ASN A 52 13.24 -12.27 -13.43
C ASN A 52 12.88 -13.04 -14.71
N THR A 53 13.74 -13.95 -15.14
CA THR A 53 13.57 -14.68 -16.40
C THR A 53 12.84 -16.01 -16.23
N THR A 54 12.48 -16.41 -15.01
CA THR A 54 12.02 -17.78 -14.72
C THR A 54 10.57 -17.89 -14.24
N THR A 55 9.91 -16.77 -13.95
CA THR A 55 8.55 -16.80 -13.41
C THR A 55 7.52 -16.32 -14.43
N SER A 56 6.30 -16.91 -14.33
CA SER A 56 5.13 -16.46 -15.08
C SER A 56 4.41 -15.27 -14.39
N ILE A 57 4.96 -14.72 -13.32
CA ILE A 57 4.33 -13.60 -12.60
C ILE A 57 4.59 -12.33 -13.39
N VAL A 58 3.51 -11.75 -13.93
CA VAL A 58 3.56 -10.48 -14.67
C VAL A 58 3.32 -9.34 -13.69
N LYS A 59 4.34 -9.01 -12.90
CA LYS A 59 4.29 -7.90 -11.93
C LYS A 59 5.62 -7.17 -11.86
N LEU A 60 5.53 -5.85 -11.92
CA LEU A 60 6.65 -4.94 -11.69
C LEU A 60 6.60 -4.42 -10.25
N PHE A 61 7.73 -4.42 -9.55
CA PHE A 61 7.91 -3.66 -8.32
C PHE A 61 8.67 -2.37 -8.62
N LEU A 62 7.94 -1.26 -8.70
CA LEU A 62 8.52 0.09 -8.80
C LEU A 62 8.87 0.57 -7.40
N PHE A 63 10.16 0.59 -7.08
CA PHE A 63 10.68 1.05 -5.80
C PHE A 63 11.22 2.47 -5.89
N ILE A 64 10.87 3.31 -4.92
CA ILE A 64 11.23 4.73 -4.84
C ILE A 64 12.02 4.96 -3.57
N GLY A 65 13.27 5.41 -3.70
CA GLY A 65 14.16 5.64 -2.56
C GLY A 65 13.77 6.85 -1.71
N GLY A 66 14.39 6.96 -0.53
CA GLY A 66 14.25 8.11 0.37
C GLY A 66 15.08 9.33 -0.03
N THR A 67 15.02 10.38 0.80
CA THR A 67 15.80 11.61 0.61
C THR A 67 17.29 11.33 0.55
N ASN A 68 17.97 11.94 -0.41
CA ASN A 68 19.43 11.82 -0.63
C ASN A 68 19.96 10.40 -0.76
N SER A 69 19.09 9.42 -1.00
CA SER A 69 19.51 8.04 -1.23
C SER A 69 19.82 7.79 -2.69
N ASN A 70 20.67 6.81 -2.94
CA ASN A 70 20.91 6.23 -4.26
C ASN A 70 20.24 4.85 -4.36
N THR A 71 20.07 4.35 -5.56
CA THR A 71 19.40 3.08 -5.83
C THR A 71 20.14 1.87 -5.25
N LYS A 72 21.48 1.94 -5.18
CA LYS A 72 22.32 0.88 -4.60
C LYS A 72 22.00 0.62 -3.12
N SER A 73 21.57 1.64 -2.38
CA SER A 73 21.18 1.52 -0.97
C SER A 73 20.01 0.56 -0.75
N TYR A 74 19.20 0.31 -1.79
CA TYR A 74 18.02 -0.56 -1.76
C TYR A 74 18.15 -1.82 -2.61
N GLN A 75 19.38 -2.17 -3.01
CA GLN A 75 19.63 -3.38 -3.82
C GLN A 75 19.13 -4.65 -3.11
N THR A 76 19.22 -4.68 -1.78
CA THR A 76 18.80 -5.85 -0.98
C THR A 76 17.31 -6.14 -1.15
N ILE A 77 16.44 -5.14 -0.97
CA ILE A 77 14.98 -5.32 -1.15
C ILE A 77 14.63 -5.55 -2.63
N SER A 78 15.34 -4.90 -3.54
CA SER A 78 15.15 -5.06 -4.98
C SER A 78 15.42 -6.50 -5.42
N ASN A 79 16.57 -7.07 -5.03
CA ASN A 79 16.91 -8.47 -5.32
C ASN A 79 15.96 -9.44 -4.60
N PHE A 80 15.54 -9.10 -3.39
CA PHE A 80 14.58 -9.92 -2.64
C PHE A 80 13.24 -10.02 -3.38
N ALA A 81 12.69 -8.90 -3.85
CA ALA A 81 11.47 -8.88 -4.64
C ALA A 81 11.65 -9.64 -5.98
N GLY A 82 12.82 -9.50 -6.63
CA GLY A 82 13.18 -10.28 -7.81
C GLY A 82 13.11 -11.79 -7.56
N ASN A 83 13.66 -12.25 -6.44
CA ASN A 83 13.60 -13.67 -6.05
C ASN A 83 12.18 -14.16 -5.71
N LEU A 84 11.24 -13.25 -5.39
CA LEU A 84 9.82 -13.55 -5.25
C LEU A 84 9.05 -13.54 -6.57
N GLY A 85 9.72 -13.29 -7.69
CA GLY A 85 9.13 -13.35 -9.02
C GLY A 85 8.77 -12.01 -9.65
N TYR A 86 9.07 -10.90 -9.02
CA TYR A 86 8.86 -9.57 -9.62
C TYR A 86 9.99 -9.21 -10.59
N ASP A 87 9.64 -8.51 -11.67
CA ASP A 87 10.59 -7.57 -12.25
C ASP A 87 10.69 -6.35 -11.34
N VAL A 88 11.85 -5.71 -11.23
CA VAL A 88 12.03 -4.57 -10.32
C VAL A 88 12.69 -3.41 -11.03
N ILE A 89 12.13 -2.23 -10.83
CA ILE A 89 12.78 -0.96 -11.11
C ILE A 89 12.91 -0.20 -9.79
N ASN A 90 14.14 0.00 -9.33
CA ASN A 90 14.45 0.94 -8.28
C ASN A 90 14.95 2.21 -8.95
N LEU A 91 14.10 3.23 -8.94
CA LEU A 91 14.22 4.40 -9.80
C LEU A 91 15.10 5.49 -9.20
N SER A 92 16.02 6.02 -10.00
CA SER A 92 16.72 7.27 -9.71
C SER A 92 15.85 8.46 -10.11
N TYR A 93 15.67 9.42 -9.18
CA TYR A 93 14.82 10.60 -9.37
C TYR A 93 15.33 11.77 -8.52
N PRO A 94 14.89 13.02 -8.76
CA PRO A 94 15.22 14.16 -7.91
C PRO A 94 14.67 13.98 -6.49
N ASN A 95 15.55 13.70 -5.51
CA ASN A 95 15.17 13.35 -4.14
C ASN A 95 15.92 14.13 -3.06
N THR A 96 16.48 15.29 -3.40
CA THR A 96 17.32 16.07 -2.47
C THR A 96 16.53 16.88 -1.45
N VAL A 97 15.26 17.20 -1.74
CA VAL A 97 14.38 17.93 -0.81
C VAL A 97 13.54 16.93 -0.03
N ALA A 98 13.66 16.98 1.30
CA ALA A 98 12.92 16.07 2.17
C ALA A 98 11.45 16.48 2.31
N ALA A 99 10.50 15.57 2.09
CA ALA A 99 9.08 15.85 2.32
C ALA A 99 8.81 16.34 3.76
N ALA A 100 9.53 15.80 4.74
CA ALA A 100 9.37 16.21 6.16
C ALA A 100 9.70 17.69 6.42
N SER A 101 10.50 18.37 5.57
CA SER A 101 10.78 19.80 5.71
C SER A 101 9.52 20.69 5.54
N LEU A 102 8.51 20.18 4.85
CA LEU A 102 7.22 20.85 4.65
C LEU A 102 6.34 20.87 5.92
N GLY A 103 6.73 20.13 6.97
CA GLY A 103 5.92 19.99 8.18
C GLY A 103 5.59 21.31 8.90
N SER A 104 6.44 22.34 8.78
CA SER A 104 6.22 23.65 9.37
C SER A 104 5.51 24.65 8.45
N SER A 105 5.15 24.26 7.24
CA SER A 105 4.47 25.13 6.28
C SER A 105 3.06 25.49 6.75
N PRO A 106 2.67 26.78 6.68
CA PRO A 106 1.30 27.20 6.90
C PRO A 106 0.37 26.90 5.70
N ASP A 107 0.94 26.51 4.55
CA ASP A 107 0.16 26.07 3.40
C ASP A 107 -0.33 24.63 3.61
N SER A 108 -1.62 24.47 3.82
CA SER A 108 -2.25 23.15 3.99
C SER A 108 -2.11 22.24 2.77
N MET A 109 -1.77 22.79 1.60
CA MET A 109 -1.56 22.08 0.34
C MET A 109 -0.07 21.82 0.03
N ALA A 110 0.87 22.25 0.88
CA ALA A 110 2.30 22.16 0.60
C ALA A 110 2.73 20.74 0.24
N PHE A 111 2.35 19.74 1.04
CA PHE A 111 2.65 18.33 0.74
C PHE A 111 2.02 17.85 -0.57
N ASN A 112 0.77 18.23 -0.85
CA ASN A 112 0.10 17.83 -2.08
C ASN A 112 0.81 18.41 -3.31
N LYS A 113 1.14 19.71 -3.29
CA LYS A 113 1.88 20.40 -4.35
C LYS A 113 3.23 19.75 -4.60
N TYR A 114 3.98 19.49 -3.52
CA TYR A 114 5.28 18.81 -3.57
C TYR A 114 5.16 17.41 -4.20
N ARG A 115 4.20 16.59 -3.74
CA ARG A 115 3.99 15.24 -4.28
C ARG A 115 3.60 15.26 -5.74
N GLN A 116 2.70 16.17 -6.12
CA GLN A 116 2.27 16.34 -7.50
C GLN A 116 3.43 16.69 -8.42
N GLU A 117 4.30 17.59 -7.99
CA GLU A 117 5.45 18.02 -8.79
C GLU A 117 6.50 16.92 -8.92
N VAL A 118 6.91 16.28 -7.83
CA VAL A 118 7.90 15.20 -7.91
C VAL A 118 7.38 13.98 -8.66
N CYS A 119 6.11 13.62 -8.47
CA CYS A 119 5.51 12.45 -9.14
C CYS A 119 5.23 12.67 -10.62
N TYR A 120 4.72 13.86 -11.00
CA TYR A 120 4.18 14.11 -12.35
C TYR A 120 4.82 15.29 -13.09
N GLY A 121 5.64 16.10 -12.41
CA GLY A 121 6.31 17.26 -13.01
C GLY A 121 5.42 18.47 -13.23
N THR A 122 4.29 18.58 -12.50
CA THR A 122 3.42 19.74 -12.54
C THR A 122 3.97 20.83 -11.61
N PRO A 123 4.34 22.02 -12.10
CA PRO A 123 5.03 23.04 -11.31
C PRO A 123 4.08 23.75 -10.32
N LEU A 124 3.92 23.18 -9.15
CA LEU A 124 3.00 23.66 -8.09
C LEU A 124 3.69 24.00 -6.78
N SER A 125 4.84 23.39 -6.50
CA SER A 125 5.58 23.56 -5.27
C SER A 125 6.57 24.71 -5.38
N ILE A 126 6.80 25.43 -4.28
CA ILE A 126 7.91 26.38 -4.16
C ILE A 126 9.17 25.73 -3.60
N GLU A 127 9.08 24.48 -3.14
CA GLU A 127 10.14 23.76 -2.43
C GLU A 127 11.00 22.92 -3.39
N VAL A 128 10.46 22.57 -4.55
CA VAL A 128 11.14 21.77 -5.57
C VAL A 128 10.92 22.39 -6.96
N ALA A 129 11.81 22.03 -7.88
CA ALA A 129 11.69 22.38 -9.30
C ALA A 129 11.90 21.09 -10.11
N VAL A 130 10.87 20.28 -10.21
CA VAL A 130 10.87 19.01 -10.96
C VAL A 130 9.95 19.15 -12.16
N ASP A 131 10.53 19.26 -13.35
CA ASP A 131 9.77 19.31 -14.60
C ASP A 131 9.19 17.93 -14.98
N THR A 132 8.33 17.91 -15.98
CA THR A 132 7.69 16.70 -16.49
C THR A 132 8.71 15.63 -16.89
N LEU A 133 9.82 16.00 -17.52
CA LEU A 133 10.85 15.06 -17.95
C LEU A 133 11.49 14.36 -16.74
N ASN A 134 11.79 15.11 -15.68
CA ASN A 134 12.46 14.64 -14.48
C ASN A 134 11.52 13.99 -13.45
N SER A 135 10.21 14.00 -13.67
CA SER A 135 9.23 13.39 -12.78
C SER A 135 9.41 11.87 -12.67
N ILE A 136 9.01 11.29 -11.53
CA ILE A 136 9.05 9.84 -11.32
C ILE A 136 8.28 9.11 -12.42
N TYR A 137 7.09 9.62 -12.79
CA TYR A 137 6.26 9.03 -13.83
C TYR A 137 6.99 8.93 -15.17
N THR A 138 7.50 10.06 -15.67
CA THR A 138 8.16 10.11 -16.98
C THR A 138 9.46 9.30 -17.01
N ARG A 139 10.26 9.37 -15.93
CA ARG A 139 11.47 8.55 -15.80
C ARG A 139 11.16 7.06 -15.84
N THR A 140 10.07 6.62 -15.21
CA THR A 140 9.63 5.21 -15.24
C THR A 140 9.23 4.79 -16.65
N VAL A 141 8.42 5.60 -17.35
CA VAL A 141 8.00 5.34 -18.74
C VAL A 141 9.19 5.26 -19.69
N LYS A 142 10.11 6.23 -19.61
CA LYS A 142 11.32 6.26 -20.43
C LYS A 142 12.23 5.05 -20.21
N LEU A 143 12.39 4.66 -18.94
CA LEU A 143 13.19 3.48 -18.59
C LEU A 143 12.54 2.19 -19.12
N LEU A 144 11.24 2.01 -18.98
CA LEU A 144 10.53 0.83 -19.51
C LEU A 144 10.64 0.74 -21.04
N ASN A 145 10.48 1.84 -21.75
CA ASN A 145 10.68 1.87 -23.23
C ASN A 145 12.12 1.51 -23.61
N TYR A 146 13.12 2.09 -22.92
CA TYR A 146 14.54 1.74 -23.11
C TYR A 146 14.79 0.26 -22.88
N LEU A 147 14.30 -0.29 -21.77
CA LEU A 147 14.46 -1.70 -21.43
C LEU A 147 13.82 -2.62 -22.47
N ASN A 148 12.64 -2.27 -22.96
CA ASN A 148 11.95 -3.04 -24.00
C ASN A 148 12.72 -3.09 -25.33
N ILE A 149 13.38 -1.98 -25.70
CA ILE A 149 14.19 -1.91 -26.92
C ILE A 149 15.52 -2.64 -26.73
N THR A 150 16.16 -2.46 -25.56
CA THR A 150 17.51 -2.98 -25.30
C THR A 150 17.50 -4.47 -24.94
N TYR A 151 16.44 -4.91 -24.27
CA TYR A 151 16.27 -6.29 -23.78
C TYR A 151 14.94 -6.90 -24.24
N PRO A 152 14.71 -7.09 -25.56
CA PRO A 152 13.40 -7.44 -26.10
C PRO A 152 12.86 -8.79 -25.62
N THR A 153 13.73 -9.69 -25.20
CA THR A 153 13.31 -11.01 -24.65
C THR A 153 12.76 -10.95 -23.23
N GLN A 154 12.91 -9.82 -22.53
CA GLN A 154 12.43 -9.63 -21.15
C GLN A 154 11.02 -9.04 -21.07
N ASN A 155 10.43 -8.66 -22.21
CA ASN A 155 9.02 -8.24 -22.34
C ASN A 155 8.63 -7.05 -21.43
N TRP A 156 9.49 -6.04 -21.30
CA TRP A 156 9.23 -4.86 -20.44
C TRP A 156 8.01 -4.01 -20.85
N ASN A 157 7.57 -4.08 -22.13
CA ASN A 157 6.38 -3.40 -22.61
C ASN A 157 5.08 -3.93 -21.99
N GLN A 158 5.09 -5.10 -21.34
CA GLN A 158 3.93 -5.63 -20.63
C GLN A 158 3.45 -4.71 -19.48
N TYR A 159 4.29 -3.80 -18.99
CA TYR A 159 3.99 -2.82 -17.94
C TYR A 159 3.53 -1.47 -18.49
N LEU A 160 3.35 -1.38 -19.80
CA LEU A 160 2.84 -0.20 -20.50
C LEU A 160 1.52 -0.54 -21.20
N ILE A 161 0.54 0.36 -21.13
CA ILE A 161 -0.67 0.32 -21.97
C ILE A 161 -0.31 0.80 -23.39
N ASN A 162 0.56 1.80 -23.47
CA ASN A 162 1.14 2.35 -24.69
C ASN A 162 2.48 3.02 -24.37
N ALA A 163 3.16 3.59 -25.35
CA ALA A 163 4.50 4.17 -25.20
C ALA A 163 4.61 5.28 -24.12
N THR A 164 3.51 5.82 -23.64
CA THR A 164 3.49 6.93 -22.66
C THR A 164 2.68 6.64 -21.41
N THR A 165 2.01 5.49 -21.33
CA THR A 165 1.05 5.21 -20.26
C THR A 165 1.38 3.90 -19.55
N LEU A 166 1.57 3.98 -18.22
CA LEU A 166 1.84 2.82 -17.36
C LEU A 166 0.57 1.97 -17.17
N ASP A 167 0.74 0.65 -17.17
CA ASP A 167 -0.31 -0.29 -16.73
C ASP A 167 -0.21 -0.49 -15.21
N TRP A 168 -0.81 0.42 -14.47
CA TRP A 168 -0.76 0.41 -13.01
C TRP A 168 -1.30 -0.88 -12.38
N SER A 169 -2.19 -1.59 -13.04
CA SER A 169 -2.76 -2.85 -12.53
C SER A 169 -1.71 -3.96 -12.37
N LYS A 170 -0.57 -3.82 -13.05
CA LYS A 170 0.57 -4.74 -13.01
C LYS A 170 1.75 -4.22 -12.18
N ILE A 171 1.62 -3.01 -11.61
CA ILE A 171 2.71 -2.32 -10.92
C ILE A 171 2.41 -2.24 -9.42
N ALA A 172 3.18 -3.00 -8.65
CA ALA A 172 3.32 -2.76 -7.22
C ALA A 172 4.21 -1.53 -7.03
N VAL A 173 3.74 -0.52 -6.31
CA VAL A 173 4.55 0.65 -6.00
C VAL A 173 4.98 0.61 -4.55
N GLY A 174 6.24 0.86 -4.29
CA GLY A 174 6.72 0.91 -2.91
C GLY A 174 7.88 1.87 -2.75
N GLY A 175 8.19 2.20 -1.51
CA GLY A 175 9.33 3.06 -1.25
C GLY A 175 9.63 3.24 0.22
N HIS A 176 10.81 3.77 0.46
CA HIS A 176 11.31 4.06 1.80
C HIS A 176 11.23 5.56 2.09
N SER A 177 10.85 5.92 3.33
CA SER A 177 10.84 7.31 3.76
C SER A 177 9.95 8.17 2.82
N GLN A 178 10.46 9.28 2.28
CA GLN A 178 9.68 10.08 1.31
C GLN A 178 9.23 9.27 0.09
N GLY A 179 9.99 8.27 -0.33
CA GLY A 179 9.64 7.40 -1.47
C GLY A 179 8.37 6.60 -1.25
N GLY A 180 8.11 6.13 -0.03
CA GLY A 180 6.85 5.47 0.31
C GLY A 180 5.64 6.42 0.23
N GLY A 181 5.85 7.71 0.55
CA GLY A 181 4.83 8.74 0.33
C GLY A 181 4.55 8.99 -1.16
N HIS A 182 5.58 8.98 -2.03
CA HIS A 182 5.38 9.05 -3.49
C HIS A 182 4.62 7.82 -4.02
N ALA A 183 4.96 6.62 -3.53
CA ALA A 183 4.25 5.39 -3.87
C ALA A 183 2.76 5.48 -3.50
N CYS A 184 2.46 5.92 -2.29
CA CYS A 184 1.10 6.15 -1.82
C CYS A 184 0.38 7.25 -2.63
N TYR A 185 1.10 8.30 -3.04
CA TYR A 185 0.53 9.38 -3.85
C TYR A 185 0.12 8.90 -5.26
N PHE A 186 0.91 8.02 -5.90
CA PHE A 186 0.48 7.37 -7.15
C PHE A 186 -0.80 6.55 -6.97
N ALA A 187 -0.92 5.80 -5.89
CA ALA A 187 -2.09 4.99 -5.59
C ALA A 187 -3.37 5.80 -5.35
N LYS A 188 -3.22 7.08 -4.99
CA LYS A 188 -4.36 7.97 -4.85
C LYS A 188 -5.08 8.25 -6.17
N PHE A 189 -4.34 8.30 -7.28
CA PHE A 189 -4.86 8.67 -8.60
C PHE A 189 -4.90 7.52 -9.60
N ASN A 190 -4.38 6.34 -9.23
CA ASN A 190 -4.30 5.17 -10.07
C ASN A 190 -4.66 3.92 -9.28
N ASP A 191 -5.25 2.89 -9.92
CA ASP A 191 -5.45 1.59 -9.31
C ASP A 191 -4.20 0.73 -9.48
N VAL A 192 -3.26 0.87 -8.53
CA VAL A 192 -2.00 0.10 -8.54
C VAL A 192 -2.22 -1.32 -8.03
N GLU A 193 -1.30 -2.24 -8.37
CA GLU A 193 -1.36 -3.62 -7.90
C GLU A 193 -1.32 -3.71 -6.38
N ARG A 194 -0.36 -3.01 -5.75
CA ARG A 194 -0.27 -2.81 -4.29
C ARG A 194 0.63 -1.63 -3.94
N VAL A 195 0.56 -1.19 -2.69
CA VAL A 195 1.38 -0.10 -2.13
C VAL A 195 2.16 -0.59 -0.92
N LEU A 196 3.48 -0.40 -0.93
CA LEU A 196 4.36 -0.79 0.16
C LEU A 196 5.11 0.43 0.71
N MET A 197 4.80 0.82 1.94
CA MET A 197 5.37 1.99 2.61
C MET A 197 6.32 1.55 3.72
N PHE A 198 7.61 1.83 3.57
CA PHE A 198 8.64 1.50 4.55
C PHE A 198 9.09 2.77 5.27
N SER A 199 8.94 2.82 6.60
CA SER A 199 9.17 4.01 7.42
C SER A 199 8.46 5.25 6.83
N SER A 200 7.20 5.09 6.47
CA SER A 200 6.42 6.03 5.65
C SER A 200 4.91 5.81 5.85
N PRO A 201 4.03 6.79 5.50
CA PRO A 201 4.32 8.10 4.91
C PRO A 201 4.77 9.15 5.94
N ASN A 202 5.53 10.17 5.47
CA ASN A 202 6.15 11.18 6.33
C ASN A 202 5.45 12.54 6.28
N ASP A 203 4.26 12.61 5.70
CA ASP A 203 3.52 13.84 5.41
C ASP A 203 2.68 14.26 6.62
N TYR A 204 3.36 14.55 7.74
CA TYR A 204 2.75 15.10 8.94
C TYR A 204 3.01 16.60 9.05
N SER A 205 1.94 17.40 9.09
CA SER A 205 2.05 18.82 9.33
C SER A 205 2.20 19.11 10.82
N ASN A 206 3.36 19.64 11.22
CA ASN A 206 3.58 20.15 12.58
C ASN A 206 2.76 21.42 12.81
N PHE A 207 2.59 22.26 11.77
CA PHE A 207 1.81 23.49 11.85
C PHE A 207 0.33 23.21 12.20
N PHE A 208 -0.27 22.22 11.52
CA PHE A 208 -1.66 21.84 11.76
C PHE A 208 -1.81 20.69 12.76
N SER A 209 -0.72 20.15 13.29
CA SER A 209 -0.68 19.02 14.21
C SER A 209 -1.48 17.80 13.71
N ASN A 210 -1.42 17.52 12.40
CA ASN A 210 -2.19 16.45 11.75
C ASN A 210 -1.49 15.94 10.49
N SER A 211 -1.99 14.80 9.96
CA SER A 211 -1.59 14.31 8.64
C SER A 211 -1.93 15.33 7.53
N ALA A 212 -1.14 15.33 6.47
CA ALA A 212 -1.39 16.16 5.29
C ALA A 212 -2.80 15.91 4.71
N ASN A 213 -3.39 16.97 4.14
CA ASN A 213 -4.77 16.92 3.64
C ASN A 213 -5.00 15.81 2.61
N TRP A 214 -4.03 15.59 1.71
CA TRP A 214 -4.15 14.58 0.66
C TRP A 214 -4.25 13.15 1.21
N LEU A 215 -3.65 12.85 2.37
CA LEU A 215 -3.77 11.55 3.03
C LEU A 215 -5.19 11.26 3.52
N ARG A 216 -5.93 12.31 3.91
CA ARG A 216 -7.27 12.21 4.52
C ARG A 216 -8.42 12.17 3.52
N THR A 217 -8.13 12.13 2.25
CA THR A 217 -9.13 12.03 1.18
C THR A 217 -9.03 10.67 0.50
N SER A 218 -10.15 10.13 0.04
CA SER A 218 -10.20 8.83 -0.65
C SER A 218 -9.31 8.81 -1.89
N GLY A 219 -8.71 7.68 -2.17
CA GLY A 219 -7.94 7.40 -3.39
C GLY A 219 -8.63 6.35 -4.27
N ILE A 220 -8.04 6.08 -5.45
CA ILE A 220 -8.54 5.09 -6.41
C ILE A 220 -8.15 3.67 -5.97
N THR A 221 -6.91 3.46 -5.54
CA THR A 221 -6.46 2.14 -5.06
C THR A 221 -7.13 1.80 -3.72
N ALA A 222 -7.76 0.64 -3.65
CA ALA A 222 -8.42 0.16 -2.44
C ALA A 222 -7.45 0.04 -1.25
N MET A 223 -7.92 0.33 -0.02
CA MET A 223 -7.08 0.26 1.20
C MET A 223 -6.55 -1.16 1.47
N SER A 224 -7.24 -2.20 1.01
CA SER A 224 -6.77 -3.59 1.08
C SER A 224 -5.46 -3.84 0.31
N LYS A 225 -5.06 -2.94 -0.57
CA LYS A 225 -3.80 -3.00 -1.32
C LYS A 225 -2.65 -2.22 -0.67
N HIS A 226 -2.91 -1.50 0.44
CA HIS A 226 -1.91 -0.65 1.11
C HIS A 226 -1.30 -1.36 2.32
N PHE A 227 0.03 -1.38 2.39
CA PHE A 227 0.79 -1.94 3.51
C PHE A 227 1.83 -0.93 3.99
N ALA A 228 1.97 -0.82 5.31
CA ALA A 228 2.99 -0.01 5.96
C ALA A 228 3.85 -0.86 6.89
N TYR A 229 5.17 -0.63 6.89
CA TYR A 229 6.10 -1.22 7.82
C TYR A 229 6.97 -0.16 8.47
N LEU A 230 6.84 0.01 9.77
CA LEU A 230 7.36 1.12 10.56
C LEU A 230 8.34 0.62 11.63
N ASN A 231 9.19 1.52 12.16
CA ASN A 231 9.94 1.24 13.39
C ASN A 231 9.43 2.13 14.54
N LEU A 232 9.18 1.51 15.69
CA LEU A 232 8.68 2.19 16.89
C LEU A 232 9.65 3.26 17.41
N LEU A 233 10.95 3.08 17.14
CA LEU A 233 12.05 3.94 17.61
C LEU A 233 12.59 4.86 16.50
N ASP A 234 11.83 5.04 15.42
CA ASP A 234 12.22 5.91 14.30
C ASP A 234 12.53 7.34 14.78
N GLU A 235 13.80 7.74 14.66
CA GLU A 235 14.33 9.02 15.12
C GLU A 235 14.18 10.16 14.10
N ILE A 236 13.92 9.82 12.85
CA ILE A 236 13.74 10.80 11.77
C ILE A 236 12.29 11.23 11.68
N VAL A 237 11.36 10.27 11.66
CA VAL A 237 9.92 10.54 11.66
C VAL A 237 9.29 9.76 12.81
N PRO A 238 8.98 10.43 13.93
CA PRO A 238 8.43 9.76 15.10
C PRO A 238 7.23 8.86 14.78
N PHE A 239 7.22 7.67 15.35
CA PHE A 239 6.21 6.64 15.09
C PHE A 239 4.76 7.15 15.21
N ASN A 240 4.48 7.99 16.23
CA ASN A 240 3.14 8.57 16.41
C ASN A 240 2.70 9.46 15.24
N LYS A 241 3.64 10.17 14.58
CA LYS A 241 3.33 10.96 13.38
C LYS A 241 3.07 10.07 12.18
N GLN A 242 3.90 9.04 11.98
CA GLN A 242 3.65 8.03 10.94
C GLN A 242 2.30 7.34 11.14
N LEU A 243 1.98 6.93 12.38
CA LEU A 243 0.70 6.31 12.70
C LEU A 243 -0.49 7.25 12.46
N THR A 244 -0.32 8.56 12.73
CA THR A 244 -1.33 9.58 12.39
C THR A 244 -1.57 9.64 10.88
N ASN A 245 -0.51 9.55 10.08
CA ASN A 245 -0.60 9.51 8.62
C ASN A 245 -1.30 8.22 8.14
N ILE A 246 -0.99 7.08 8.73
CA ILE A 246 -1.65 5.78 8.44
C ILE A 246 -3.16 5.83 8.78
N LYS A 247 -3.52 6.49 9.91
CA LYS A 247 -4.92 6.75 10.26
C LYS A 247 -5.59 7.68 9.24
N GLY A 248 -4.89 8.73 8.82
CA GLY A 248 -5.37 9.65 7.80
C GLY A 248 -5.67 8.96 6.47
N LEU A 249 -4.85 8.00 6.06
CA LEU A 249 -5.09 7.16 4.88
C LEU A 249 -6.31 6.24 5.03
N GLY A 250 -6.70 5.87 6.25
CA GLY A 250 -7.78 4.93 6.50
C GLY A 250 -7.33 3.47 6.61
N ILE A 251 -6.02 3.19 6.63
CA ILE A 251 -5.52 1.82 6.87
C ILE A 251 -5.87 1.37 8.28
N TYR A 252 -5.71 2.25 9.27
CA TYR A 252 -6.17 2.02 10.64
C TYR A 252 -7.36 2.95 10.95
N PRO A 253 -8.46 2.51 11.55
CA PRO A 253 -8.66 1.19 12.18
C PRO A 253 -9.22 0.10 11.24
N LEU A 254 -9.28 0.32 9.92
CA LEU A 254 -9.82 -0.67 8.98
C LEU A 254 -9.04 -1.98 9.02
N TYR A 255 -7.71 -1.88 9.10
CA TYR A 255 -6.79 -3.01 9.33
C TYR A 255 -5.98 -2.72 10.58
N ASP A 256 -5.91 -3.69 11.49
CA ASP A 256 -5.21 -3.53 12.76
C ASP A 256 -3.70 -3.30 12.58
N THR A 257 -3.03 -2.97 13.67
CA THR A 257 -1.57 -2.84 13.73
C THR A 257 -0.96 -4.07 14.40
N THR A 258 0.15 -4.60 13.85
CA THR A 258 0.81 -5.79 14.42
C THR A 258 2.29 -5.54 14.72
N TYR A 259 2.70 -5.88 15.94
CA TYR A 259 4.09 -5.91 16.38
C TYR A 259 4.76 -7.20 15.89
N VAL A 260 5.61 -7.08 14.87
CA VAL A 260 6.14 -8.24 14.13
C VAL A 260 7.25 -8.99 14.86
N ASP A 261 7.89 -8.38 15.88
CA ASP A 261 9.00 -9.01 16.60
C ASP A 261 8.56 -10.22 17.44
N ILE A 262 7.26 -10.30 17.78
CA ILE A 262 6.64 -11.39 18.55
C ILE A 262 5.50 -12.08 17.77
N SER A 263 5.30 -11.71 16.51
CA SER A 263 4.22 -12.24 15.68
C SER A 263 4.78 -12.93 14.44
N SER A 264 4.01 -13.81 13.84
CA SER A 264 4.36 -14.51 12.59
C SER A 264 3.35 -14.22 11.49
N SER A 265 3.81 -14.32 10.23
CA SER A 265 2.92 -14.24 9.07
C SER A 265 1.75 -15.25 9.20
N PRO A 266 0.53 -14.88 8.87
CA PRO A 266 0.09 -13.67 8.14
C PRO A 266 -0.22 -12.44 9.00
N TYR A 267 0.36 -12.27 10.16
CA TYR A 267 0.26 -11.07 11.03
C TYR A 267 -1.19 -10.62 11.30
N SER A 268 -2.10 -11.59 11.51
CA SER A 268 -3.54 -11.35 11.67
C SER A 268 -4.18 -10.56 10.51
N ASN A 269 -3.59 -10.64 9.32
CA ASN A 269 -3.95 -9.86 8.13
C ASN A 269 -3.85 -8.33 8.32
N SER A 270 -2.99 -7.88 9.24
CA SER A 270 -2.72 -6.46 9.48
C SER A 270 -2.01 -5.82 8.30
N HIS A 271 -2.35 -4.57 8.01
CA HIS A 271 -1.74 -3.77 6.94
C HIS A 271 -0.81 -2.68 7.49
N CYS A 272 -0.78 -2.46 8.79
CA CYS A 272 0.20 -1.62 9.47
C CYS A 272 1.05 -2.48 10.39
N LEU A 273 2.28 -2.76 9.97
CA LEU A 273 3.23 -3.59 10.68
C LEU A 273 4.28 -2.70 11.34
N TYR A 274 4.75 -3.06 12.52
CA TYR A 274 5.83 -2.32 13.18
C TYR A 274 6.79 -3.21 13.93
N THR A 275 8.04 -2.76 14.05
CA THR A 275 9.14 -3.42 14.77
C THR A 275 9.79 -2.46 15.76
N ALA A 276 10.44 -3.00 16.78
CA ALA A 276 11.37 -2.26 17.65
C ALA A 276 12.81 -2.74 17.48
N GLN A 277 13.12 -3.52 16.45
CA GLN A 277 14.47 -4.05 16.22
C GLN A 277 15.50 -2.94 16.08
N THR A 278 16.61 -3.13 16.77
CA THR A 278 17.80 -2.30 16.60
C THR A 278 18.52 -2.66 15.31
N PRO A 279 18.78 -1.69 14.45
CA PRO A 279 19.37 -1.95 13.13
C PRO A 279 20.87 -2.24 13.16
N GLY A 280 21.48 -2.28 14.34
CA GLY A 280 22.92 -2.41 14.55
C GLY A 280 23.63 -1.05 14.69
N LEU A 281 24.93 -1.09 15.00
CA LEU A 281 25.73 0.12 15.19
C LEU A 281 25.79 0.98 13.93
N ALA A 282 25.69 2.30 14.12
CA ALA A 282 25.77 3.34 13.08
C ALA A 282 24.66 3.30 12.00
N ILE A 283 23.57 2.61 12.25
CA ILE A 283 22.39 2.59 11.36
C ILE A 283 21.21 3.20 12.10
N LEU A 284 20.54 4.17 11.48
CA LEU A 284 19.34 4.78 12.02
C LEU A 284 18.18 3.77 12.06
N TYR A 285 17.34 3.84 13.11
CA TYR A 285 16.11 3.05 13.21
C TYR A 285 15.17 3.29 12.02
N HIS A 286 15.17 4.52 11.50
CA HIS A 286 14.47 4.88 10.27
C HIS A 286 14.78 3.95 9.09
N ASN A 287 16.04 3.48 8.99
CA ASN A 287 16.50 2.58 7.93
C ASN A 287 16.35 1.09 8.28
N SER A 288 15.92 0.74 9.48
CA SER A 288 15.84 -0.64 9.96
C SER A 288 14.92 -1.51 9.12
N THR A 289 13.80 -0.95 8.64
CA THR A 289 12.81 -1.64 7.80
C THR A 289 13.38 -2.13 6.46
N MET A 290 14.54 -1.57 6.04
CA MET A 290 15.25 -1.90 4.79
C MET A 290 16.45 -2.82 4.99
N LYS A 291 16.74 -3.27 6.23
CA LYS A 291 17.89 -4.13 6.52
C LYS A 291 17.53 -5.60 6.40
N LEU A 292 18.49 -6.39 5.91
CA LEU A 292 18.30 -7.82 5.79
C LEU A 292 18.30 -8.49 7.17
N SER A 293 17.16 -8.99 7.59
CA SER A 293 16.98 -9.81 8.80
C SER A 293 15.93 -10.90 8.53
N SER A 294 15.83 -11.90 9.39
CA SER A 294 14.79 -12.93 9.27
C SER A 294 13.39 -12.33 9.38
N ILE A 295 13.18 -11.40 10.30
CA ILE A 295 11.90 -10.71 10.49
C ILE A 295 11.56 -9.87 9.26
N ASN A 296 12.49 -9.04 8.79
CA ASN A 296 12.24 -8.21 7.63
C ASN A 296 11.95 -9.03 6.38
N LYS A 297 12.64 -10.16 6.16
CA LYS A 297 12.31 -11.08 5.07
C LYS A 297 10.88 -11.60 5.15
N SER A 298 10.42 -12.00 6.34
CA SER A 298 9.05 -12.46 6.55
C SER A 298 8.03 -11.35 6.28
N VAL A 299 8.31 -10.11 6.75
CA VAL A 299 7.46 -8.94 6.51
C VAL A 299 7.43 -8.58 5.04
N TRP A 300 8.58 -8.51 4.37
CA TRP A 300 8.65 -8.21 2.93
C TRP A 300 7.91 -9.27 2.10
N THR A 301 8.08 -10.56 2.43
CA THR A 301 7.32 -11.64 1.79
C THR A 301 5.83 -11.41 1.96
N TYR A 302 5.37 -11.18 3.18
CA TYR A 302 3.96 -10.92 3.44
C TYR A 302 3.43 -9.71 2.64
N MET A 303 4.12 -8.57 2.71
CA MET A 303 3.68 -7.35 2.00
C MET A 303 3.67 -7.52 0.47
N LEU A 304 4.61 -8.30 -0.08
CA LEU A 304 4.72 -8.52 -1.53
C LEU A 304 3.81 -9.64 -2.05
N THR A 305 3.50 -10.67 -1.25
CA THR A 305 2.85 -11.89 -1.74
C THR A 305 1.50 -12.20 -1.09
N SER A 306 1.11 -11.50 -0.01
CA SER A 306 -0.20 -11.73 0.61
C SER A 306 -1.31 -11.58 -0.44
N ASN A 307 -2.27 -12.50 -0.40
CA ASN A 307 -3.45 -12.38 -1.23
C ASN A 307 -4.19 -11.09 -0.84
N ILE A 308 -4.25 -10.17 -1.78
CA ILE A 308 -5.14 -9.03 -1.71
C ILE A 308 -6.53 -9.63 -1.97
N THR A 309 -7.13 -10.17 -0.93
CA THR A 309 -8.54 -10.46 -1.02
C THR A 309 -9.21 -9.10 -1.18
N THR A 310 -9.77 -8.85 -2.35
CA THR A 310 -10.85 -7.89 -2.53
C THR A 310 -12.13 -8.41 -1.84
N ASN A 311 -11.96 -9.14 -0.73
CA ASN A 311 -12.98 -9.16 0.24
C ASN A 311 -13.09 -7.69 0.63
N ILE A 312 -14.08 -7.02 0.02
CA ILE A 312 -15.06 -6.44 0.89
C ILE A 312 -15.37 -7.59 1.86
N ASN A 313 -14.56 -7.78 2.91
CA ASN A 313 -15.16 -8.02 4.16
C ASN A 313 -16.12 -6.85 4.19
N GLU A 314 -17.36 -7.07 3.78
CA GLU A 314 -18.43 -6.49 4.56
C GLU A 314 -17.81 -6.55 5.92
N ILE A 315 -17.42 -5.39 6.47
CA ILE A 315 -17.27 -5.31 7.88
C ILE A 315 -18.52 -6.11 8.27
N LYS A 316 -18.35 -7.37 8.66
CA LYS A 316 -19.23 -7.92 9.63
C LYS A 316 -18.97 -6.95 10.76
N ILE A 317 -19.63 -5.82 10.66
CA ILE A 317 -20.21 -5.17 11.81
C ILE A 317 -20.80 -6.40 12.43
N SER A 318 -20.05 -6.96 13.39
CA SER A 318 -20.52 -8.05 14.20
C SER A 318 -21.97 -7.71 14.36
N SER A 319 -22.88 -8.58 14.10
CA SER A 319 -24.29 -8.31 13.93
C SER A 319 -24.93 -7.77 15.21
N GLU A 320 -24.20 -6.94 15.88
CA GLU A 320 -24.49 -6.20 17.10
C GLU A 320 -25.69 -5.31 16.89
N PHE A 321 -25.91 -4.88 15.62
CA PHE A 321 -27.08 -4.11 15.22
C PHE A 321 -27.68 -4.68 13.95
N SER A 322 -28.98 -4.84 13.91
CA SER A 322 -29.77 -5.04 12.70
C SER A 322 -30.81 -3.94 12.56
N ILE A 323 -30.89 -3.35 11.35
CA ILE A 323 -31.86 -2.26 11.03
C ILE A 323 -32.68 -2.71 9.84
N TYR A 324 -33.98 -2.81 10.05
CA TYR A 324 -34.92 -3.28 9.03
C TYR A 324 -36.34 -2.73 9.24
N PRO A 325 -37.15 -2.60 8.16
CA PRO A 325 -36.73 -2.71 6.77
C PRO A 325 -35.83 -1.53 6.35
N ASN A 326 -34.90 -1.78 5.43
CA ASN A 326 -34.14 -0.75 4.77
C ASN A 326 -33.92 -1.16 3.30
N PRO A 327 -34.58 -0.52 2.32
CA PRO A 327 -35.43 0.71 2.44
C PRO A 327 -36.65 0.56 3.30
N THR A 328 -37.17 1.70 3.79
CA THR A 328 -38.37 1.80 4.61
C THR A 328 -39.38 2.79 4.04
N ASN A 329 -40.70 2.51 4.25
CA ASN A 329 -41.79 3.44 3.94
C ASN A 329 -42.23 4.26 5.17
N SER A 330 -41.90 3.81 6.39
CA SER A 330 -42.36 4.52 7.61
C SER A 330 -41.46 4.21 8.82
N ILE A 331 -41.48 2.99 9.31
CA ILE A 331 -40.84 2.60 10.57
C ILE A 331 -39.62 1.73 10.30
N ILE A 332 -38.51 2.01 10.97
CA ILE A 332 -37.40 1.11 11.08
C ILE A 332 -37.33 0.46 12.46
N ASN A 333 -36.97 -0.80 12.49
CA ASN A 333 -36.66 -1.56 13.69
C ASN A 333 -35.17 -1.61 13.87
N ILE A 334 -34.71 -1.40 15.08
CA ILE A 334 -33.31 -1.48 15.46
C ILE A 334 -33.17 -2.55 16.53
N ASN A 335 -32.47 -3.63 16.23
CA ASN A 335 -32.06 -4.67 17.18
C ASN A 335 -30.57 -4.57 17.47
N SER A 336 -30.17 -4.88 18.71
CA SER A 336 -28.78 -4.93 19.13
C SER A 336 -28.57 -6.05 20.15
N GLU A 337 -27.37 -6.62 20.13
CA GLU A 337 -26.90 -7.52 21.20
C GLU A 337 -26.48 -6.74 22.46
N TYR A 338 -26.26 -5.42 22.35
CA TYR A 338 -25.94 -4.56 23.51
C TYR A 338 -27.17 -3.92 24.13
N ASN A 339 -27.00 -3.54 25.40
CA ASN A 339 -28.01 -2.78 26.09
C ASN A 339 -28.13 -1.33 25.53
N LEU A 340 -29.20 -1.05 24.88
CA LEU A 340 -29.52 0.25 24.26
C LEU A 340 -30.38 1.14 25.15
N LEU A 341 -30.92 0.66 26.29
CA LEU A 341 -31.85 1.42 27.11
C LEU A 341 -31.32 2.81 27.46
N GLY A 342 -32.10 3.83 27.13
CA GLY A 342 -31.73 5.23 27.39
C GLY A 342 -30.67 5.82 26.47
N LYS A 343 -30.10 5.05 25.52
CA LYS A 343 -29.17 5.58 24.55
C LYS A 343 -29.83 6.57 23.60
N THR A 344 -29.16 7.68 23.35
CA THR A 344 -29.66 8.71 22.42
C THR A 344 -29.40 8.25 20.98
N TYR A 345 -30.41 8.40 20.12
CA TYR A 345 -30.23 8.30 18.66
C TYR A 345 -30.46 9.67 18.01
N ILE A 346 -29.76 9.87 16.91
CA ILE A 346 -29.81 11.08 16.06
C ILE A 346 -30.05 10.61 14.63
N VAL A 347 -30.98 11.23 13.92
CA VAL A 347 -31.24 11.03 12.49
C VAL A 347 -30.87 12.31 11.77
N GLN A 348 -29.97 12.19 10.77
CA GLN A 348 -29.52 13.32 9.96
C GLN A 348 -29.82 13.07 8.48
N ASN A 349 -30.14 14.14 7.75
CA ASN A 349 -30.21 14.09 6.29
C ASN A 349 -28.83 14.15 5.64
N VAL A 350 -28.77 14.08 4.31
CA VAL A 350 -27.50 14.11 3.54
C VAL A 350 -26.71 15.42 3.70
N ALA A 351 -27.34 16.50 4.13
CA ALA A 351 -26.69 17.77 4.45
C ALA A 351 -26.13 17.83 5.89
N GLY A 352 -26.26 16.74 6.67
CA GLY A 352 -25.83 16.68 8.07
C GLY A 352 -26.76 17.37 9.06
N GLN A 353 -27.97 17.84 8.62
CA GLN A 353 -28.94 18.46 9.50
C GLN A 353 -29.68 17.38 10.30
N THR A 354 -29.77 17.56 11.61
CA THR A 354 -30.57 16.68 12.49
C THR A 354 -32.05 16.87 12.23
N VAL A 355 -32.74 15.81 11.80
CA VAL A 355 -34.17 15.79 11.48
C VAL A 355 -35.00 15.05 12.52
N LEU A 356 -34.40 14.11 13.25
CA LEU A 356 -35.00 13.41 14.38
C LEU A 356 -33.96 13.15 15.47
N THR A 357 -34.43 13.16 16.72
CA THR A 357 -33.63 12.72 17.87
C THR A 357 -34.54 12.08 18.91
N GLY A 358 -34.00 11.14 19.67
CA GLY A 358 -34.74 10.48 20.72
C GLY A 358 -33.89 9.56 21.56
N LYS A 359 -34.52 8.85 22.48
CA LYS A 359 -33.84 7.84 23.31
C LYS A 359 -34.50 6.48 23.10
N SER A 360 -33.69 5.43 23.10
CA SER A 360 -34.21 4.07 23.03
C SER A 360 -34.99 3.72 24.30
N SER A 361 -36.14 3.05 24.12
CA SER A 361 -37.06 2.68 25.19
C SER A 361 -36.84 1.29 25.75
N ASN A 362 -36.02 0.45 25.10
CA ASN A 362 -35.76 -0.94 25.47
C ASN A 362 -34.29 -1.32 25.38
N ASN A 363 -33.92 -2.43 26.02
CA ASN A 363 -32.56 -2.90 26.12
C ASN A 363 -31.95 -3.28 24.74
N ASN A 364 -32.67 -4.05 23.94
CA ASN A 364 -32.13 -4.71 22.75
C ASN A 364 -32.92 -4.41 21.48
N PHE A 365 -34.05 -3.70 21.57
CA PHE A 365 -34.94 -3.43 20.45
C PHE A 365 -35.66 -2.10 20.64
N PHE A 366 -35.72 -1.27 19.61
CA PHE A 366 -36.62 -0.10 19.56
C PHE A 366 -36.94 0.28 18.12
N ARG A 367 -37.89 1.22 17.96
CA ARG A 367 -38.37 1.68 16.65
C ARG A 367 -38.14 3.16 16.49
N ILE A 368 -37.83 3.56 15.26
CA ILE A 368 -37.82 4.97 14.86
C ILE A 368 -38.85 5.17 13.76
N ASP A 369 -39.69 6.15 13.93
CA ASP A 369 -40.73 6.49 12.95
C ASP A 369 -40.20 7.54 11.96
N PHE A 370 -40.18 7.17 10.70
CA PHE A 370 -39.75 7.98 9.55
C PHE A 370 -40.96 8.49 8.74
N SER A 371 -42.19 8.24 9.18
CA SER A 371 -43.40 8.53 8.38
C SER A 371 -43.54 10.00 8.00
N LEU A 372 -43.01 10.91 8.85
CA LEU A 372 -43.06 12.36 8.62
C LEU A 372 -41.82 12.89 7.84
N LEU A 373 -40.86 12.02 7.52
CA LEU A 373 -39.70 12.42 6.75
C LEU A 373 -39.97 12.25 5.25
N GLU A 374 -39.39 13.14 4.45
CA GLU A 374 -39.44 13.04 3.00
C GLU A 374 -38.64 11.80 2.49
N ASN A 375 -38.95 11.36 1.26
CA ASN A 375 -38.20 10.28 0.63
C ASN A 375 -36.75 10.73 0.42
N GLY A 376 -35.80 9.88 0.80
CA GLY A 376 -34.39 10.24 0.72
C GLY A 376 -33.46 9.32 1.51
N ILE A 377 -32.20 9.74 1.60
CA ILE A 377 -31.18 9.04 2.37
C ILE A 377 -30.99 9.76 3.71
N TYR A 378 -30.95 8.97 4.76
CA TYR A 378 -30.73 9.42 6.14
C TYR A 378 -29.61 8.62 6.79
N PHE A 379 -29.00 9.23 7.81
CA PHE A 379 -28.00 8.60 8.66
C PHE A 379 -28.54 8.54 10.10
N VAL A 380 -28.65 7.33 10.63
CA VAL A 380 -29.09 7.09 12.02
C VAL A 380 -27.84 6.79 12.84
N SER A 381 -27.54 7.64 13.79
CA SER A 381 -26.41 7.48 14.72
C SER A 381 -26.92 7.08 16.10
N ILE A 382 -26.32 6.03 16.69
CA ILE A 382 -26.62 5.52 18.03
C ILE A 382 -25.28 5.21 18.69
N ASP A 383 -24.96 5.89 19.78
CA ASP A 383 -23.66 5.78 20.45
C ASP A 383 -22.51 6.07 19.45
N LYS A 384 -21.66 5.12 19.14
CA LYS A 384 -20.54 5.25 18.18
C LYS A 384 -20.87 4.71 16.79
N ASN A 385 -22.06 4.19 16.58
CA ASN A 385 -22.47 3.54 15.33
C ASN A 385 -23.37 4.44 14.51
N THR A 386 -23.14 4.48 13.18
CA THR A 386 -23.95 5.23 12.22
C THR A 386 -24.36 4.32 11.08
N PHE A 387 -25.66 4.37 10.74
CA PHE A 387 -26.28 3.50 9.74
C PHE A 387 -26.96 4.33 8.67
N LYS A 388 -26.78 3.94 7.41
CA LYS A 388 -27.52 4.52 6.28
C LYS A 388 -28.92 3.90 6.21
N VAL A 389 -29.94 4.73 6.15
CA VAL A 389 -31.35 4.35 5.95
C VAL A 389 -31.91 5.04 4.70
N ILE A 390 -32.59 4.29 3.86
CA ILE A 390 -33.27 4.79 2.66
C ILE A 390 -34.78 4.85 2.95
N LYS A 391 -35.39 6.05 2.92
CA LYS A 391 -36.81 6.29 2.99
C LYS A 391 -37.38 6.36 1.57
N GLN A 392 -38.44 5.58 1.30
CA GLN A 392 -39.18 5.53 0.04
C GLN A 392 -40.61 6.01 0.23
#